data_2373b64c3496891aaab5fb58e298255b
#
_entry.id   2373b64c3496891aaab5fb58e298255b
#
_cell.length_a   1.000
_cell.length_b   1.000
_cell.length_c   1.000
_cell.angle_alpha   90.00
_cell.angle_beta   90.00
_cell.angle_gamma   90.00
#
_symmetry.space_group_name_H-M   'P 1'
#
loop_
_entity.id
_entity.type
_entity.pdbx_description
1 polymer ?
#
loop_
_entity_poly.entity_id
_entity_poly.type
_entity_poly.pdbx_seq_one_letter_code
_entity_poly.pdbx_strand_id
1 'polypeptide(L)'
;MDVNFEYYKIFYYVAKYNNFTRAARVLGNSQPNVTRAMNCLEQQLHCTLLVRTNRGVFLTTEGEKLYTHVAAAMEQLFTAEEELAECVGLSHGSIAIGASETALNLFLLDKLKEFHNTYPGIRLKIYNHSTPQAVEAVRRGTVDFAVVSTPVKADAPLHMTMLHPYQEILIGGTEFGHLAGKQTTFEEIMQYPLICLGKETVTFQFYRQLFASYGLDFEPDTETATADQILPLVRSGLGLAFIPKPMAKDAIDRGEVSERPLCEKIPSRNICLIYDSKHPFKEAATQLKKMIAANSFASVE
;
A
#
# COMPACT_ATOMS: atom_id res chain seq x y z
N MET A 1 -14.70 17.45 -29.46
CA MET A 1 -13.41 18.10 -29.27
C MET A 1 -12.35 17.15 -29.81
N ASP A 2 -11.57 17.60 -30.78
CA ASP A 2 -10.56 16.76 -31.42
C ASP A 2 -9.16 17.27 -31.02
N VAL A 3 -8.85 17.09 -29.72
CA VAL A 3 -7.54 17.49 -29.17
C VAL A 3 -6.53 16.42 -29.53
N ASN A 4 -5.40 16.82 -30.10
CA ASN A 4 -4.30 15.89 -30.42
C ASN A 4 -3.78 15.22 -29.15
N PHE A 5 -3.78 13.89 -29.17
CA PHE A 5 -3.30 13.07 -28.03
C PHE A 5 -1.87 13.39 -27.60
N GLU A 6 -1.00 13.77 -28.53
CA GLU A 6 0.38 14.16 -28.22
C GLU A 6 0.45 15.36 -27.27
N TYR A 7 -0.54 16.26 -27.29
CA TYR A 7 -0.59 17.40 -26.35
C TYR A 7 -0.85 16.95 -24.92
N TYR A 8 -1.67 15.90 -24.70
CA TYR A 8 -1.88 15.32 -23.37
C TYR A 8 -0.62 14.61 -22.85
N LYS A 9 0.10 13.91 -23.72
CA LYS A 9 1.39 13.30 -23.39
C LYS A 9 2.42 14.35 -22.98
N ILE A 10 2.52 15.44 -23.74
CA ILE A 10 3.43 16.56 -23.42
C ILE A 10 3.01 17.20 -22.07
N PHE A 11 1.71 17.44 -21.86
CA PHE A 11 1.17 17.97 -20.61
C PHE A 11 1.53 17.08 -19.40
N TYR A 12 1.37 15.78 -19.54
CA TYR A 12 1.76 14.81 -18.50
C TYR A 12 3.21 15.01 -18.05
N TYR A 13 4.14 15.08 -18.99
CA TYR A 13 5.55 15.25 -18.65
C TYR A 13 5.88 16.64 -18.11
N VAL A 14 5.26 17.71 -18.60
CA VAL A 14 5.44 19.06 -18.07
C VAL A 14 4.94 19.16 -16.64
N ALA A 15 3.77 18.59 -16.34
CA ALA A 15 3.21 18.52 -15.00
C ALA A 15 4.05 17.65 -14.06
N LYS A 16 4.45 16.47 -14.51
CA LYS A 16 5.26 15.52 -13.71
C LYS A 16 6.60 16.09 -13.26
N TYR A 17 7.25 16.88 -14.13
CA TYR A 17 8.57 17.45 -13.83
C TYR A 17 8.53 18.90 -13.38
N ASN A 18 7.38 19.56 -13.42
CA ASN A 18 7.21 20.99 -13.14
C ASN A 18 8.22 21.88 -13.91
N ASN A 19 8.64 21.40 -15.10
CA ASN A 19 9.73 22.02 -15.87
C ASN A 19 9.66 21.70 -17.36
N PHE A 20 9.50 22.75 -18.20
CA PHE A 20 9.44 22.61 -19.65
C PHE A 20 10.71 22.04 -20.28
N THR A 21 11.88 22.47 -19.83
CA THR A 21 13.17 22.02 -20.36
C THR A 21 13.41 20.54 -20.06
N ARG A 22 13.08 20.12 -18.84
CA ARG A 22 13.21 18.71 -18.42
C ARG A 22 12.24 17.83 -19.18
N ALA A 23 10.98 18.26 -19.33
CA ALA A 23 9.98 17.56 -20.13
C ALA A 23 10.43 17.43 -21.60
N ALA A 24 10.92 18.51 -22.21
CA ALA A 24 11.42 18.53 -23.58
C ALA A 24 12.57 17.50 -23.78
N ARG A 25 13.52 17.45 -22.83
CA ARG A 25 14.64 16.49 -22.88
C ARG A 25 14.15 15.05 -22.86
N VAL A 26 13.21 14.72 -21.96
CA VAL A 26 12.65 13.36 -21.83
C VAL A 26 11.86 12.96 -23.07
N LEU A 27 11.16 13.93 -23.68
CA LEU A 27 10.39 13.70 -24.92
C LEU A 27 11.22 13.71 -26.20
N GLY A 28 12.55 13.93 -26.11
CA GLY A 28 13.38 14.09 -27.30
C GLY A 28 12.98 15.28 -28.18
N ASN A 29 12.41 16.33 -27.57
CA ASN A 29 11.82 17.48 -28.26
C ASN A 29 12.50 18.78 -27.83
N SER A 30 12.24 19.87 -28.57
CA SER A 30 12.72 21.22 -28.20
C SER A 30 11.76 21.89 -27.21
N GLN A 31 12.30 22.71 -26.28
CA GLN A 31 11.47 23.46 -25.33
C GLN A 31 10.45 24.42 -26.03
N PRO A 32 10.79 25.12 -27.14
CA PRO A 32 9.79 25.90 -27.88
C PRO A 32 8.61 25.07 -28.38
N ASN A 33 8.85 23.86 -28.89
CA ASN A 33 7.79 22.98 -29.35
C ASN A 33 6.89 22.51 -28.19
N VAL A 34 7.48 22.14 -27.04
CA VAL A 34 6.72 21.78 -25.84
C VAL A 34 5.87 22.97 -25.35
N THR A 35 6.43 24.18 -25.37
CA THR A 35 5.69 25.41 -25.04
C THR A 35 4.51 25.63 -25.97
N ARG A 36 4.73 25.50 -27.31
CA ARG A 36 3.69 25.66 -28.32
C ARG A 36 2.57 24.63 -28.13
N ALA A 37 2.92 23.38 -27.89
CA ALA A 37 1.95 22.30 -27.64
C ALA A 37 1.07 22.60 -26.43
N MET A 38 1.64 23.11 -25.33
CA MET A 38 0.86 23.50 -24.15
C MET A 38 -0.09 24.64 -24.42
N ASN A 39 0.39 25.70 -25.13
CA ASN A 39 -0.48 26.81 -25.50
C ASN A 39 -1.64 26.34 -26.42
N CYS A 40 -1.37 25.43 -27.36
CA CYS A 40 -2.42 24.85 -28.21
C CYS A 40 -3.44 24.02 -27.39
N LEU A 41 -2.98 23.23 -26.41
CA LEU A 41 -3.85 22.47 -25.52
C LEU A 41 -4.78 23.39 -24.73
N GLU A 42 -4.22 24.40 -24.08
CA GLU A 42 -4.99 25.41 -23.32
C GLU A 42 -6.01 26.14 -24.18
N GLN A 43 -5.64 26.51 -25.41
CA GLN A 43 -6.57 27.12 -26.36
C GLN A 43 -7.70 26.20 -26.78
N GLN A 44 -7.42 24.91 -27.06
CA GLN A 44 -8.42 23.93 -27.45
C GLN A 44 -9.36 23.55 -26.31
N LEU A 45 -8.87 23.57 -25.07
CA LEU A 45 -9.67 23.29 -23.86
C LEU A 45 -10.32 24.57 -23.29
N HIS A 46 -10.02 25.75 -23.85
CA HIS A 46 -10.52 27.05 -23.39
C HIS A 46 -10.26 27.30 -21.89
N CYS A 47 -9.16 26.80 -21.35
CA CYS A 47 -8.76 27.03 -19.95
C CYS A 47 -7.24 27.05 -19.81
N THR A 48 -6.75 27.72 -18.76
CA THR A 48 -5.34 27.73 -18.40
C THR A 48 -5.06 26.55 -17.51
N LEU A 49 -4.09 25.73 -17.86
CA LEU A 49 -3.71 24.53 -17.13
C LEU A 49 -2.43 24.71 -16.30
N LEU A 50 -1.56 25.65 -16.75
CA LEU A 50 -0.23 25.84 -16.20
C LEU A 50 0.03 27.30 -15.84
N VAL A 51 0.60 27.56 -14.67
CA VAL A 51 1.11 28.88 -14.24
C VAL A 51 2.63 28.83 -14.23
N ARG A 52 3.26 29.79 -14.91
CA ARG A 52 4.72 29.93 -14.93
C ARG A 52 5.16 30.96 -13.89
N THR A 53 6.09 30.59 -13.09
CA THR A 53 6.71 31.46 -12.08
C THR A 53 8.22 31.42 -12.20
N ASN A 54 8.92 32.32 -11.50
CA ASN A 54 10.38 32.28 -11.39
C ASN A 54 10.92 31.03 -10.68
N ARG A 55 10.04 30.26 -10.03
CA ARG A 55 10.37 29.00 -9.31
C ARG A 55 10.03 27.74 -10.09
N GLY A 56 9.45 27.87 -11.28
CA GLY A 56 9.05 26.73 -12.12
C GLY A 56 7.63 26.85 -12.67
N VAL A 57 7.07 25.71 -13.01
CA VAL A 57 5.72 25.58 -13.58
C VAL A 57 4.83 24.86 -12.57
N PHE A 58 3.63 25.37 -12.36
CA PHE A 58 2.65 24.79 -11.44
C PHE A 58 1.32 24.57 -12.17
N LEU A 59 0.57 23.58 -11.74
CA LEU A 59 -0.78 23.34 -12.25
C LEU A 59 -1.77 24.36 -11.67
N THR A 60 -2.75 24.75 -12.47
CA THR A 60 -3.97 25.41 -11.99
C THR A 60 -4.93 24.37 -11.41
N THR A 61 -6.03 24.78 -10.81
CA THR A 61 -7.10 23.87 -10.36
C THR A 61 -7.64 23.02 -11.53
N GLU A 62 -7.80 23.61 -12.71
CA GLU A 62 -8.19 22.93 -13.94
C GLU A 62 -7.10 21.97 -14.41
N GLY A 63 -5.84 22.39 -14.30
CA GLY A 63 -4.67 21.58 -14.60
C GLY A 63 -4.57 20.35 -13.68
N GLU A 64 -4.82 20.48 -12.39
CA GLU A 64 -4.81 19.35 -11.45
C GLU A 64 -5.90 18.33 -11.78
N LYS A 65 -7.12 18.82 -12.09
CA LYS A 65 -8.23 17.93 -12.52
C LYS A 65 -7.85 17.17 -13.79
N LEU A 66 -7.33 17.86 -14.79
CA LEU A 66 -6.91 17.22 -16.04
C LEU A 66 -5.76 16.25 -15.81
N TYR A 67 -4.76 16.63 -14.98
CA TYR A 67 -3.60 15.79 -14.70
C TYR A 67 -3.98 14.47 -14.06
N THR A 68 -4.96 14.46 -13.16
CA THR A 68 -5.46 13.22 -12.54
C THR A 68 -5.94 12.20 -13.58
N HIS A 69 -6.68 12.66 -14.58
CA HIS A 69 -7.18 11.78 -15.64
C HIS A 69 -6.10 11.41 -16.66
N VAL A 70 -5.27 12.39 -17.05
CA VAL A 70 -4.19 12.16 -18.01
C VAL A 70 -3.12 11.23 -17.42
N ALA A 71 -2.77 11.39 -16.15
CA ALA A 71 -1.80 10.50 -15.50
C ALA A 71 -2.29 9.05 -15.48
N ALA A 72 -3.56 8.82 -15.14
CA ALA A 72 -4.15 7.48 -15.16
C ALA A 72 -4.15 6.88 -16.58
N ALA A 73 -4.51 7.66 -17.60
CA ALA A 73 -4.48 7.22 -19.00
C ALA A 73 -3.06 6.89 -19.48
N MET A 74 -2.07 7.71 -19.13
CA MET A 74 -0.67 7.48 -19.50
C MET A 74 -0.10 6.23 -18.81
N GLU A 75 -0.45 5.99 -17.54
CA GLU A 75 -0.05 4.76 -16.83
C GLU A 75 -0.61 3.51 -17.51
N GLN A 76 -1.87 3.54 -17.95
CA GLN A 76 -2.47 2.43 -18.69
C GLN A 76 -1.76 2.17 -20.02
N LEU A 77 -1.36 3.22 -20.74
CA LEU A 77 -0.61 3.07 -21.99
C LEU A 77 0.80 2.50 -21.76
N PHE A 78 1.51 2.98 -20.74
CA PHE A 78 2.82 2.43 -20.39
C PHE A 78 2.71 0.96 -19.98
N THR A 79 1.66 0.62 -19.23
CA THR A 79 1.37 -0.77 -18.88
C THR A 79 1.14 -1.64 -20.12
N ALA A 80 0.36 -1.16 -21.09
CA ALA A 80 0.11 -1.88 -22.33
C ALA A 80 1.38 -2.02 -23.18
N GLU A 81 2.23 -0.98 -23.26
CA GLU A 81 3.52 -1.05 -23.96
C GLU A 81 4.48 -2.07 -23.27
N GLU A 82 4.51 -2.08 -21.92
CA GLU A 82 5.27 -3.09 -21.16
C GLU A 82 4.71 -4.50 -21.41
N GLU A 83 3.39 -4.69 -21.46
CA GLU A 83 2.75 -5.98 -21.77
C GLU A 83 3.12 -6.51 -23.14
N LEU A 84 3.15 -5.65 -24.15
CA LEU A 84 3.55 -6.02 -25.50
C LEU A 84 5.05 -6.37 -25.58
N ALA A 85 5.89 -5.67 -24.82
CA ALA A 85 7.32 -5.98 -24.73
C ALA A 85 7.60 -7.29 -23.98
N GLU A 86 6.72 -7.70 -23.06
CA GLU A 86 6.79 -8.95 -22.30
C GLU A 86 6.42 -10.20 -23.11
N CYS A 87 5.83 -10.06 -24.30
CA CYS A 87 5.56 -11.19 -25.19
C CYS A 87 6.83 -11.95 -25.65
N VAL A 88 8.02 -11.56 -25.21
CA VAL A 88 9.32 -12.16 -25.56
C VAL A 88 9.97 -12.92 -24.39
N GLY A 89 9.19 -13.39 -23.39
CA GLY A 89 9.65 -14.31 -22.32
C GLY A 89 9.86 -13.66 -20.94
N LEU A 90 9.84 -14.47 -19.87
CA LEU A 90 10.03 -14.13 -18.45
C LEU A 90 11.40 -13.47 -18.09
N SER A 91 12.16 -13.03 -19.08
CA SER A 91 13.48 -12.41 -18.86
C SER A 91 13.41 -10.92 -18.50
N HIS A 92 12.29 -10.24 -18.80
CA HIS A 92 12.08 -8.82 -18.50
C HIS A 92 10.60 -8.56 -18.22
N GLY A 93 10.28 -7.50 -17.47
CA GLY A 93 8.92 -7.12 -17.17
C GLY A 93 8.79 -6.44 -15.81
N SER A 94 7.57 -6.12 -15.41
CA SER A 94 7.30 -5.56 -14.08
C SER A 94 6.02 -6.12 -13.46
N ILE A 95 6.02 -6.25 -12.15
CA ILE A 95 4.84 -6.62 -11.34
C ILE A 95 4.58 -5.48 -10.37
N ALA A 96 3.33 -4.99 -10.35
CA ALA A 96 2.85 -3.99 -9.41
C ALA A 96 2.05 -4.66 -8.29
N ILE A 97 2.48 -4.53 -7.05
CA ILE A 97 1.93 -5.22 -5.89
C ILE A 97 1.48 -4.18 -4.86
N GLY A 98 0.22 -4.21 -4.45
CA GLY A 98 -0.25 -3.52 -3.26
C GLY A 98 0.00 -4.39 -2.02
N ALA A 99 0.61 -3.84 -0.99
CA ALA A 99 0.84 -4.60 0.24
C ALA A 99 0.56 -3.75 1.47
N SER A 100 -0.09 -4.34 2.49
CA SER A 100 -0.05 -3.76 3.82
C SER A 100 1.29 -4.05 4.48
N GLU A 101 1.75 -3.14 5.34
CA GLU A 101 3.04 -3.29 6.04
C GLU A 101 3.15 -4.62 6.78
N THR A 102 2.09 -5.01 7.48
CA THR A 102 2.02 -6.31 8.17
C THR A 102 2.16 -7.49 7.21
N ALA A 103 1.45 -7.45 6.07
CA ALA A 103 1.49 -8.54 5.10
C ALA A 103 2.84 -8.61 4.37
N LEU A 104 3.45 -7.46 4.11
CA LEU A 104 4.79 -7.39 3.54
C LEU A 104 5.81 -8.08 4.46
N ASN A 105 5.87 -7.67 5.74
CA ASN A 105 6.88 -8.13 6.67
C ASN A 105 6.69 -9.58 7.12
N LEU A 106 5.44 -10.02 7.33
CA LEU A 106 5.18 -11.36 7.85
C LEU A 106 5.22 -12.47 6.79
N PHE A 107 5.01 -12.13 5.53
CA PHE A 107 4.78 -13.16 4.52
C PHE A 107 5.42 -12.86 3.16
N LEU A 108 5.22 -11.64 2.65
CA LEU A 108 5.51 -11.37 1.24
C LEU A 108 7.00 -11.24 0.96
N LEU A 109 7.82 -10.72 1.90
CA LEU A 109 9.26 -10.52 1.68
C LEU A 109 10.00 -11.81 1.31
N ASP A 110 9.72 -12.92 1.98
CA ASP A 110 10.36 -14.20 1.68
C ASP A 110 9.97 -14.70 0.29
N LYS A 111 8.70 -14.52 -0.10
CA LYS A 111 8.21 -14.87 -1.44
C LYS A 111 8.80 -14.00 -2.54
N LEU A 112 8.94 -12.70 -2.29
CA LEU A 112 9.59 -11.77 -3.22
C LEU A 112 11.07 -12.10 -3.40
N LYS A 113 11.77 -12.48 -2.33
CA LYS A 113 13.17 -12.92 -2.38
C LYS A 113 13.32 -14.18 -3.23
N GLU A 114 12.47 -15.18 -3.01
CA GLU A 114 12.44 -16.43 -3.75
C GLU A 114 12.18 -16.15 -5.26
N PHE A 115 11.18 -15.32 -5.54
CA PHE A 115 10.82 -14.92 -6.90
C PHE A 115 11.94 -14.15 -7.60
N HIS A 116 12.53 -13.15 -6.92
CA HIS A 116 13.62 -12.35 -7.48
C HIS A 116 14.86 -13.19 -7.82
N ASN A 117 15.18 -14.19 -6.99
CA ASN A 117 16.28 -15.11 -7.27
C ASN A 117 16.01 -15.98 -8.51
N THR A 118 14.74 -16.33 -8.74
CA THR A 118 14.33 -17.15 -9.88
C THR A 118 14.21 -16.34 -11.18
N TYR A 119 13.74 -15.08 -11.06
CA TYR A 119 13.46 -14.18 -12.18
C TYR A 119 14.11 -12.79 -11.96
N PRO A 120 15.45 -12.69 -12.01
CA PRO A 120 16.16 -11.46 -11.64
C PRO A 120 15.93 -10.28 -12.60
N GLY A 121 15.43 -10.56 -13.82
CA GLY A 121 15.10 -9.53 -14.82
C GLY A 121 13.71 -8.87 -14.58
N ILE A 122 12.89 -9.42 -13.70
CA ILE A 122 11.55 -8.87 -13.42
C ILE A 122 11.65 -7.75 -12.37
N ARG A 123 11.09 -6.59 -12.70
CA ARG A 123 11.01 -5.45 -11.75
C ARG A 123 9.82 -5.61 -10.82
N LEU A 124 10.06 -5.47 -9.52
CA LEU A 124 9.01 -5.48 -8.50
C LEU A 124 8.69 -4.03 -8.09
N LYS A 125 7.45 -3.61 -8.30
CA LYS A 125 6.90 -2.32 -7.84
C LYS A 125 6.00 -2.61 -6.63
N ILE A 126 6.45 -2.27 -5.43
CA ILE A 126 5.70 -2.54 -4.19
C ILE A 126 5.15 -1.23 -3.67
N TYR A 127 3.83 -1.17 -3.50
CA TYR A 127 3.13 0.00 -2.97
C TYR A 127 2.63 -0.31 -1.57
N ASN A 128 3.08 0.47 -0.59
CA ASN A 128 2.57 0.39 0.77
C ASN A 128 1.18 1.03 0.81
N HIS A 129 0.17 0.22 1.06
CA HIS A 129 -1.23 0.63 1.10
C HIS A 129 -1.90 0.11 2.37
N SER A 130 -2.80 0.89 2.96
CA SER A 130 -3.78 0.31 3.87
C SER A 130 -4.66 -0.70 3.14
N THR A 131 -5.28 -1.64 3.87
CA THR A 131 -6.11 -2.68 3.22
C THR A 131 -7.20 -2.10 2.30
N PRO A 132 -7.96 -1.04 2.67
CA PRO A 132 -8.93 -0.44 1.76
C PRO A 132 -8.28 0.18 0.50
N GLN A 133 -7.14 0.85 0.66
CA GLN A 133 -6.40 1.42 -0.48
C GLN A 133 -5.89 0.35 -1.43
N ALA A 134 -5.36 -0.77 -0.89
CA ALA A 134 -4.89 -1.90 -1.69
C ALA A 134 -6.01 -2.56 -2.48
N VAL A 135 -7.19 -2.75 -1.87
CA VAL A 135 -8.39 -3.28 -2.56
C VAL A 135 -8.82 -2.37 -3.70
N GLU A 136 -8.83 -1.05 -3.46
CA GLU A 136 -9.19 -0.08 -4.49
C GLU A 136 -8.14 -0.01 -5.61
N ALA A 137 -6.85 -0.15 -5.29
CA ALA A 137 -5.78 -0.20 -6.28
C ALA A 137 -5.92 -1.42 -7.22
N VAL A 138 -6.30 -2.59 -6.69
CA VAL A 138 -6.62 -3.78 -7.51
C VAL A 138 -7.83 -3.50 -8.40
N ARG A 139 -8.90 -2.92 -7.85
CA ARG A 139 -10.13 -2.60 -8.58
C ARG A 139 -9.88 -1.65 -9.75
N ARG A 140 -8.97 -0.70 -9.58
CA ARG A 140 -8.55 0.26 -10.62
C ARG A 140 -7.51 -0.29 -11.59
N GLY A 141 -6.97 -1.48 -11.35
CA GLY A 141 -5.89 -2.06 -12.15
C GLY A 141 -4.56 -1.32 -12.03
N THR A 142 -4.36 -0.52 -10.97
CA THR A 142 -3.07 0.17 -10.70
C THR A 142 -2.02 -0.75 -10.08
N VAL A 143 -2.48 -1.88 -9.53
CA VAL A 143 -1.63 -3.01 -9.11
C VAL A 143 -2.19 -4.30 -9.69
N ASP A 144 -1.32 -5.27 -9.97
CA ASP A 144 -1.70 -6.58 -10.48
C ASP A 144 -2.50 -7.37 -9.45
N PHE A 145 -2.07 -7.33 -8.20
CA PHE A 145 -2.76 -7.92 -7.06
C PHE A 145 -2.33 -7.23 -5.75
N ALA A 146 -3.04 -7.54 -4.67
CA ALA A 146 -2.69 -7.04 -3.35
C ALA A 146 -2.55 -8.17 -2.33
N VAL A 147 -1.63 -7.99 -1.35
CA VAL A 147 -1.45 -8.87 -0.19
C VAL A 147 -1.67 -8.04 1.06
N VAL A 148 -2.71 -8.33 1.81
CA VAL A 148 -3.20 -7.50 2.91
C VAL A 148 -3.63 -8.32 4.11
N SER A 149 -3.89 -7.65 5.24
CA SER A 149 -4.38 -8.28 6.47
C SER A 149 -5.90 -8.21 6.57
N THR A 150 -6.51 -9.27 7.12
CA THR A 150 -7.94 -9.24 7.47
C THR A 150 -8.20 -8.30 8.67
N PRO A 151 -9.45 -7.80 8.87
CA PRO A 151 -10.63 -8.05 8.05
C PRO A 151 -10.56 -7.33 6.70
N VAL A 152 -11.08 -7.94 5.68
CA VAL A 152 -11.20 -7.35 4.35
C VAL A 152 -12.47 -7.84 3.67
N LYS A 153 -13.12 -6.95 2.93
CA LYS A 153 -14.26 -7.29 2.07
C LYS A 153 -13.80 -7.27 0.62
N ALA A 154 -13.96 -8.38 -0.06
CA ALA A 154 -13.69 -8.54 -1.48
C ALA A 154 -14.99 -8.96 -2.16
N ASP A 155 -15.72 -7.97 -2.69
CA ASP A 155 -16.94 -8.22 -3.46
C ASP A 155 -16.57 -8.44 -4.93
N ALA A 156 -17.34 -9.27 -5.62
CA ALA A 156 -17.12 -9.52 -7.05
C ALA A 156 -16.93 -8.21 -7.85
N PRO A 157 -15.97 -8.14 -8.77
CA PRO A 157 -15.20 -9.24 -9.38
C PRO A 157 -13.92 -9.63 -8.63
N LEU A 158 -13.67 -9.07 -7.44
CA LEU A 158 -12.48 -9.37 -6.67
C LEU A 158 -12.57 -10.75 -6.02
N HIS A 159 -11.46 -11.45 -6.05
CA HIS A 159 -11.27 -12.73 -5.37
C HIS A 159 -10.32 -12.57 -4.20
N MET A 160 -10.59 -13.31 -3.13
CA MET A 160 -9.75 -13.36 -1.94
C MET A 160 -9.31 -14.80 -1.67
N THR A 161 -8.03 -14.98 -1.39
CA THR A 161 -7.46 -16.26 -0.97
C THR A 161 -6.71 -16.06 0.34
N MET A 162 -7.03 -16.85 1.36
CA MET A 162 -6.29 -16.83 2.64
C MET A 162 -4.93 -17.47 2.45
N LEU A 163 -3.87 -16.82 2.96
CA LEU A 163 -2.48 -17.25 2.78
C LEU A 163 -1.85 -17.74 4.07
N HIS A 164 -1.91 -16.93 5.13
CA HIS A 164 -1.18 -17.22 6.37
C HIS A 164 -1.89 -16.61 7.59
N PRO A 165 -2.20 -17.41 8.63
CA PRO A 165 -2.71 -16.89 9.90
C PRO A 165 -1.59 -16.25 10.72
N TYR A 166 -1.93 -15.23 11.51
CA TYR A 166 -1.03 -14.66 12.49
C TYR A 166 -1.77 -14.24 13.76
N GLN A 167 -1.03 -14.24 14.87
CA GLN A 167 -1.53 -13.84 16.18
C GLN A 167 -0.92 -12.49 16.55
N GLU A 168 -1.73 -11.60 17.05
CA GLU A 168 -1.29 -10.35 17.66
C GLU A 168 -1.15 -10.52 19.17
N ILE A 169 -0.19 -9.78 19.74
CA ILE A 169 0.09 -9.72 21.17
C ILE A 169 0.08 -8.25 21.60
N LEU A 170 -0.23 -8.01 22.86
CA LEU A 170 -0.03 -6.70 23.48
C LEU A 170 1.43 -6.60 23.94
N ILE A 171 2.10 -5.48 23.60
CA ILE A 171 3.45 -5.18 24.04
C ILE A 171 3.52 -3.86 24.79
N GLY A 172 4.51 -3.73 25.66
CA GLY A 172 4.84 -2.48 26.34
C GLY A 172 6.36 -2.35 26.51
N GLY A 173 6.83 -1.12 26.50
CA GLY A 173 8.22 -0.76 26.79
C GLY A 173 8.61 -1.01 28.26
N THR A 174 9.86 -0.65 28.58
CA THR A 174 10.42 -0.84 29.94
C THR A 174 9.68 -0.03 31.01
N GLU A 175 9.08 1.11 30.65
CA GLU A 175 8.28 1.98 31.52
C GLU A 175 7.05 1.24 32.07
N PHE A 176 6.51 0.30 31.32
CA PHE A 176 5.39 -0.53 31.72
C PHE A 176 5.81 -1.86 32.34
N GLY A 177 7.06 -1.97 32.84
CA GLY A 177 7.62 -3.18 33.41
C GLY A 177 6.83 -3.77 34.58
N HIS A 178 6.09 -2.95 35.33
CA HIS A 178 5.21 -3.35 36.40
C HIS A 178 4.01 -4.24 35.97
N LEU A 179 3.69 -4.25 34.67
CA LEU A 179 2.69 -5.12 34.07
C LEU A 179 3.27 -6.44 33.56
N ALA A 180 4.60 -6.60 33.58
CA ALA A 180 5.24 -7.81 33.08
C ALA A 180 4.85 -9.03 33.91
N GLY A 181 4.45 -10.12 33.24
CA GLY A 181 4.07 -11.37 33.90
C GLY A 181 2.72 -11.36 34.60
N LYS A 182 2.01 -10.22 34.64
CA LYS A 182 0.63 -10.15 35.11
C LYS A 182 -0.31 -10.36 33.92
N GLN A 183 -1.34 -11.19 34.10
CA GLN A 183 -2.49 -11.16 33.21
C GLN A 183 -3.31 -9.90 33.50
N THR A 184 -3.58 -9.12 32.45
CA THR A 184 -4.37 -7.89 32.51
C THR A 184 -5.63 -8.03 31.65
N THR A 185 -6.68 -7.31 32.00
CA THR A 185 -7.91 -7.26 31.20
C THR A 185 -7.87 -6.09 30.20
N PHE A 186 -8.75 -6.10 29.21
CA PHE A 186 -8.92 -4.94 28.32
C PHE A 186 -9.31 -3.68 29.08
N GLU A 187 -10.12 -3.79 30.12
CA GLU A 187 -10.50 -2.64 30.97
C GLU A 187 -9.28 -2.07 31.72
N GLU A 188 -8.40 -2.92 32.23
CA GLU A 188 -7.19 -2.48 32.94
C GLU A 188 -6.19 -1.82 31.98
N ILE A 189 -6.00 -2.34 30.77
CA ILE A 189 -5.06 -1.73 29.79
C ILE A 189 -5.54 -0.37 29.27
N MET A 190 -6.84 -0.10 29.25
CA MET A 190 -7.39 1.20 28.89
C MET A 190 -7.05 2.34 29.88
N GLN A 191 -6.49 2.01 31.04
CA GLN A 191 -5.96 3.00 31.99
C GLN A 191 -4.56 3.49 31.61
N TYR A 192 -3.96 2.91 30.57
CA TYR A 192 -2.65 3.26 30.04
C TYR A 192 -2.77 3.85 28.64
N PRO A 193 -1.83 4.70 28.24
CA PRO A 193 -1.82 5.20 26.86
C PRO A 193 -1.74 4.05 25.86
N LEU A 194 -2.61 4.06 24.86
CA LEU A 194 -2.67 3.08 23.80
C LEU A 194 -2.21 3.69 22.47
N ILE A 195 -1.45 2.89 21.71
CA ILE A 195 -0.97 3.24 20.37
C ILE A 195 -1.65 2.33 19.35
N CYS A 196 -2.23 2.91 18.30
CA CYS A 196 -2.86 2.15 17.23
C CYS A 196 -2.65 2.84 15.86
N LEU A 197 -3.03 2.16 14.80
CA LEU A 197 -3.15 2.76 13.47
C LEU A 197 -4.37 3.68 13.41
N GLY A 198 -4.36 4.62 12.45
CA GLY A 198 -5.44 5.60 12.27
C GLY A 198 -6.81 4.97 12.01
N LYS A 199 -7.87 5.73 12.29
CA LYS A 199 -9.28 5.30 12.32
C LYS A 199 -9.81 4.75 10.99
N GLU A 200 -9.20 5.13 9.87
CA GLU A 200 -9.52 4.65 8.51
C GLU A 200 -8.97 3.24 8.22
N THR A 201 -8.13 2.69 9.09
CA THR A 201 -7.52 1.37 8.88
C THR A 201 -8.42 0.22 9.33
N VAL A 202 -8.29 -0.92 8.69
CA VAL A 202 -9.00 -2.15 9.11
C VAL A 202 -8.51 -2.66 10.48
N THR A 203 -7.27 -2.35 10.85
CA THR A 203 -6.70 -2.73 12.14
C THR A 203 -7.37 -1.95 13.28
N PHE A 204 -7.54 -0.63 13.12
CA PHE A 204 -8.31 0.15 14.09
C PHE A 204 -9.76 -0.38 14.21
N GLN A 205 -10.43 -0.64 13.07
CA GLN A 205 -11.81 -1.16 13.09
C GLN A 205 -11.89 -2.53 13.76
N PHE A 206 -10.86 -3.38 13.56
CA PHE A 206 -10.77 -4.67 14.23
C PHE A 206 -10.73 -4.52 15.76
N TYR A 207 -9.84 -3.67 16.29
CA TYR A 207 -9.77 -3.46 17.75
C TYR A 207 -11.00 -2.76 18.29
N ARG A 208 -11.53 -1.78 17.59
CA ARG A 208 -12.77 -1.13 17.99
C ARG A 208 -13.92 -2.14 18.16
N GLN A 209 -14.07 -3.06 17.20
CA GLN A 209 -15.07 -4.13 17.29
C GLN A 209 -14.77 -5.13 18.39
N LEU A 210 -13.50 -5.50 18.58
CA LEU A 210 -13.09 -6.41 19.64
C LEU A 210 -13.41 -5.83 21.01
N PHE A 211 -12.99 -4.61 21.30
CA PHE A 211 -13.27 -3.94 22.58
C PHE A 211 -14.77 -3.71 22.80
N ALA A 212 -15.50 -3.31 21.76
CA ALA A 212 -16.95 -3.15 21.83
C ALA A 212 -17.68 -4.46 22.19
N SER A 213 -17.14 -5.62 21.78
CA SER A 213 -17.72 -6.93 22.18
C SER A 213 -17.60 -7.24 23.67
N TYR A 214 -16.74 -6.49 24.39
CA TYR A 214 -16.60 -6.50 25.85
C TYR A 214 -17.24 -5.28 26.53
N GLY A 215 -18.01 -4.46 25.76
CA GLY A 215 -18.68 -3.27 26.29
C GLY A 215 -17.74 -2.08 26.51
N LEU A 216 -16.57 -2.06 25.87
CA LEU A 216 -15.54 -1.04 26.02
C LEU A 216 -15.40 -0.21 24.74
N ASP A 217 -15.13 1.09 24.88
CA ASP A 217 -14.82 1.99 23.77
C ASP A 217 -13.31 2.07 23.57
N PHE A 218 -12.85 1.71 22.37
CA PHE A 218 -11.43 1.73 22.02
C PHE A 218 -11.03 3.09 21.46
N GLU A 219 -10.33 3.88 22.27
CA GLU A 219 -9.80 5.19 21.90
C GLU A 219 -8.29 5.24 22.15
N PRO A 220 -7.43 5.06 21.14
CA PRO A 220 -6.00 5.16 21.30
C PRO A 220 -5.55 6.62 21.50
N ASP A 221 -4.57 6.82 22.38
CA ASP A 221 -3.96 8.14 22.67
C ASP A 221 -3.02 8.59 21.57
N THR A 222 -2.41 7.61 20.85
CA THR A 222 -1.49 7.87 19.75
C THR A 222 -1.92 7.09 18.50
N GLU A 223 -2.10 7.82 17.41
CA GLU A 223 -2.43 7.26 16.11
C GLU A 223 -1.21 7.32 15.17
N THR A 224 -0.94 6.24 14.43
CA THR A 224 0.13 6.16 13.43
C THR A 224 -0.40 5.80 12.05
N ALA A 225 0.35 6.14 11.01
CA ALA A 225 -0.04 5.85 9.63
C ALA A 225 0.25 4.40 9.22
N THR A 226 1.34 3.80 9.73
CA THR A 226 1.85 2.49 9.31
C THR A 226 2.28 1.63 10.50
N ALA A 227 2.24 0.31 10.34
CA ALA A 227 2.49 -0.64 11.43
C ALA A 227 3.96 -0.67 11.89
N ASP A 228 4.90 -0.31 11.04
CA ASP A 228 6.33 -0.20 11.37
C ASP A 228 6.64 0.91 12.39
N GLN A 229 5.77 1.92 12.49
CA GLN A 229 5.90 3.02 13.46
C GLN A 229 5.52 2.59 14.89
N ILE A 230 4.72 1.54 15.06
CA ILE A 230 4.20 1.11 16.38
C ILE A 230 5.35 0.71 17.31
N LEU A 231 6.22 -0.18 16.87
CA LEU A 231 7.30 -0.72 17.72
C LEU A 231 8.28 0.37 18.22
N PRO A 232 8.75 1.32 17.39
CA PRO A 232 9.54 2.46 17.86
C PRO A 232 8.83 3.31 18.91
N LEU A 233 7.54 3.57 18.77
CA LEU A 233 6.75 4.36 19.73
C LEU A 233 6.60 3.64 21.09
N VAL A 234 6.36 2.31 21.06
CA VAL A 234 6.33 1.50 22.27
C VAL A 234 7.69 1.48 22.98
N ARG A 235 8.79 1.35 22.22
CA ARG A 235 10.16 1.43 22.77
C ARG A 235 10.45 2.77 23.45
N SER A 236 9.88 3.85 22.93
CA SER A 236 10.01 5.20 23.48
C SER A 236 9.11 5.46 24.69
N GLY A 237 8.38 4.44 25.19
CA GLY A 237 7.54 4.56 26.39
C GLY A 237 6.23 5.32 26.18
N LEU A 238 5.81 5.56 24.93
CA LEU A 238 4.60 6.35 24.64
C LEU A 238 3.29 5.62 24.91
N GLY A 239 3.33 4.29 25.11
CA GLY A 239 2.12 3.52 25.41
C GLY A 239 2.28 2.02 25.13
N LEU A 240 1.16 1.32 25.31
CA LEU A 240 1.00 -0.09 24.96
C LEU A 240 0.45 -0.19 23.55
N ALA A 241 0.78 -1.26 22.84
CA ALA A 241 0.25 -1.50 21.50
C ALA A 241 0.05 -2.98 21.20
N PHE A 242 -0.89 -3.24 20.32
CA PHE A 242 -1.05 -4.55 19.70
C PHE A 242 -0.18 -4.63 18.45
N ILE A 243 0.54 -5.73 18.29
CA ILE A 243 1.43 -5.98 17.16
C ILE A 243 1.44 -7.49 16.85
N PRO A 244 1.60 -7.89 15.58
CA PRO A 244 1.86 -9.28 15.25
C PRO A 244 3.09 -9.82 15.99
N LYS A 245 2.95 -10.95 16.67
CA LYS A 245 4.02 -11.55 17.51
C LYS A 245 5.37 -11.68 16.79
N PRO A 246 5.45 -12.12 15.51
CA PRO A 246 6.72 -12.19 14.81
C PRO A 246 7.42 -10.83 14.61
N MET A 247 6.67 -9.74 14.48
CA MET A 247 7.24 -8.38 14.30
C MET A 247 7.85 -7.83 15.59
N ALA A 248 7.42 -8.29 16.75
CA ALA A 248 7.96 -7.89 18.05
C ALA A 248 9.12 -8.78 18.52
N LYS A 249 9.34 -9.94 17.90
CA LYS A 249 10.23 -10.99 18.40
C LYS A 249 11.63 -10.47 18.73
N ASP A 250 12.30 -9.84 17.80
CA ASP A 250 13.68 -9.36 17.97
C ASP A 250 13.80 -8.32 19.10
N ALA A 251 12.78 -7.47 19.27
CA ALA A 251 12.75 -6.47 20.32
C ALA A 251 12.47 -7.10 21.69
N ILE A 252 11.65 -8.15 21.74
CA ILE A 252 11.41 -8.94 22.96
C ILE A 252 12.69 -9.67 23.34
N ASP A 253 13.35 -10.33 22.38
CA ASP A 253 14.60 -11.09 22.63
C ASP A 253 15.73 -10.18 23.14
N ARG A 254 15.74 -8.90 22.73
CA ARG A 254 16.68 -7.89 23.23
C ARG A 254 16.24 -7.20 24.54
N GLY A 255 15.04 -7.51 25.05
CA GLY A 255 14.50 -6.88 26.26
C GLY A 255 14.08 -5.41 26.09
N GLU A 256 13.93 -4.92 24.87
CA GLU A 256 13.52 -3.55 24.57
C GLU A 256 12.02 -3.35 24.83
N VAL A 257 11.24 -4.37 24.59
CA VAL A 257 9.81 -4.46 24.90
C VAL A 257 9.49 -5.83 25.49
N SER A 258 8.33 -6.00 26.10
CA SER A 258 7.86 -7.32 26.56
C SER A 258 6.38 -7.51 26.30
N GLU A 259 6.00 -8.76 26.10
CA GLU A 259 4.61 -9.18 25.95
C GLU A 259 3.85 -8.93 27.27
N ARG A 260 2.63 -8.42 27.16
CA ARG A 260 1.68 -8.22 28.25
C ARG A 260 0.57 -9.24 28.12
N PRO A 261 0.56 -10.29 28.95
CA PRO A 261 -0.47 -11.31 28.86
C PRO A 261 -1.86 -10.74 29.15
N LEU A 262 -2.83 -11.13 28.32
CA LEU A 262 -4.21 -10.71 28.46
C LEU A 262 -5.08 -11.85 28.97
N CYS A 263 -6.11 -11.50 29.74
CA CYS A 263 -7.16 -12.44 30.14
C CYS A 263 -8.07 -12.75 28.94
N GLU A 264 -8.36 -11.75 28.11
CA GLU A 264 -9.19 -11.90 26.93
C GLU A 264 -8.39 -12.41 25.74
N LYS A 265 -9.08 -13.16 24.89
CA LYS A 265 -8.47 -13.73 23.69
C LYS A 265 -8.58 -12.76 22.52
N ILE A 266 -7.44 -12.41 21.92
CA ILE A 266 -7.42 -11.70 20.64
C ILE A 266 -7.67 -12.73 19.53
N PRO A 267 -8.69 -12.52 18.66
CA PRO A 267 -8.92 -13.39 17.52
C PRO A 267 -7.72 -13.39 16.56
N SER A 268 -7.39 -14.56 16.02
CA SER A 268 -6.35 -14.67 14.97
C SER A 268 -6.78 -13.93 13.72
N ARG A 269 -5.83 -13.25 13.08
CA ARG A 269 -6.01 -12.60 11.80
C ARG A 269 -5.28 -13.35 10.70
N ASN A 270 -5.61 -13.06 9.44
CA ASN A 270 -4.98 -13.72 8.30
C ASN A 270 -4.38 -12.69 7.34
N ILE A 271 -3.31 -13.09 6.68
CA ILE A 271 -2.83 -12.46 5.46
C ILE A 271 -3.58 -13.10 4.31
N CYS A 272 -4.04 -12.28 3.38
CA CYS A 272 -4.79 -12.73 2.21
C CYS A 272 -4.30 -12.04 0.93
N LEU A 273 -4.44 -12.76 -0.18
CA LEU A 273 -4.22 -12.30 -1.53
C LEU A 273 -5.56 -11.82 -2.10
N ILE A 274 -5.55 -10.64 -2.74
CA ILE A 274 -6.71 -10.06 -3.43
C ILE A 274 -6.34 -9.77 -4.87
N TYR A 275 -7.19 -10.17 -5.80
CA TYR A 275 -7.00 -9.92 -7.22
C TYR A 275 -8.35 -9.82 -7.94
N ASP A 276 -8.34 -9.19 -9.12
CA ASP A 276 -9.51 -9.10 -9.98
C ASP A 276 -9.47 -10.19 -11.04
N SER A 277 -10.53 -11.01 -11.12
CA SER A 277 -10.64 -12.07 -12.13
C SER A 277 -10.91 -11.57 -13.55
N LYS A 278 -11.38 -10.32 -13.69
CA LYS A 278 -11.62 -9.70 -14.99
C LYS A 278 -10.36 -9.15 -15.64
N HIS A 279 -9.32 -8.91 -14.87
CA HIS A 279 -8.03 -8.44 -15.37
C HIS A 279 -7.07 -9.62 -15.50
N PRO A 280 -6.72 -10.05 -16.74
CA PRO A 280 -5.76 -11.12 -16.94
C PRO A 280 -4.40 -10.71 -16.38
N PHE A 281 -3.80 -11.60 -15.59
CA PHE A 281 -2.45 -11.37 -15.10
C PHE A 281 -1.43 -11.48 -16.24
N LYS A 282 -0.42 -10.64 -16.18
CA LYS A 282 0.82 -10.85 -16.92
C LYS A 282 1.46 -12.16 -16.49
N GLU A 283 2.26 -12.79 -17.37
CA GLU A 283 2.91 -14.07 -17.06
C GLU A 283 3.74 -14.01 -15.77
N ALA A 284 4.52 -12.94 -15.57
CA ALA A 284 5.31 -12.74 -14.36
C ALA A 284 4.45 -12.66 -13.09
N ALA A 285 3.33 -11.91 -13.14
CA ALA A 285 2.38 -11.81 -12.03
C ALA A 285 1.68 -13.14 -11.76
N THR A 286 1.38 -13.92 -12.82
CA THR A 286 0.84 -15.28 -12.71
C THR A 286 1.79 -16.22 -11.98
N GLN A 287 3.09 -16.18 -12.30
CA GLN A 287 4.10 -17.01 -11.64
C GLN A 287 4.28 -16.63 -10.18
N LEU A 288 4.39 -15.33 -9.88
CA LEU A 288 4.48 -14.87 -8.48
C LEU A 288 3.23 -15.24 -7.69
N LYS A 289 2.02 -15.05 -8.26
CA LYS A 289 0.77 -15.49 -7.64
C LYS A 289 0.78 -16.98 -7.31
N LYS A 290 1.25 -17.85 -8.22
CA LYS A 290 1.38 -19.29 -7.98
C LYS A 290 2.33 -19.58 -6.82
N MET A 291 3.48 -18.91 -6.73
CA MET A 291 4.44 -19.07 -5.64
C MET A 291 3.87 -18.60 -4.30
N ILE A 292 3.10 -17.51 -4.29
CA ILE A 292 2.39 -17.00 -3.11
C ILE A 292 1.32 -18.00 -2.66
N ALA A 293 0.53 -18.53 -3.59
CA ALA A 293 -0.58 -19.42 -3.30
C ALA A 293 -0.16 -20.88 -2.99
N ALA A 294 1.03 -21.31 -3.41
CA ALA A 294 1.52 -22.69 -3.21
C ALA A 294 1.59 -23.12 -1.73
N ASN A 295 1.66 -22.15 -0.79
CA ASN A 295 1.66 -22.38 0.64
C ASN A 295 0.35 -21.93 1.32
N SER A 296 -0.72 -21.67 0.54
CA SER A 296 -2.01 -21.34 1.12
C SER A 296 -2.62 -22.57 1.79
N PHE A 297 -3.12 -22.39 3.02
CA PHE A 297 -4.00 -23.40 3.61
C PHE A 297 -5.20 -23.56 2.69
N ALA A 298 -5.44 -24.79 2.22
CA ALA A 298 -6.60 -25.12 1.43
C ALA A 298 -7.85 -24.51 2.08
N SER A 299 -8.63 -23.80 1.30
CA SER A 299 -9.92 -23.24 1.70
C SER A 299 -10.72 -24.33 2.42
N VAL A 300 -11.00 -24.13 3.70
CA VAL A 300 -12.07 -24.86 4.35
C VAL A 300 -13.34 -24.22 3.78
N GLU A 301 -14.05 -25.00 2.95
CA GLU A 301 -15.41 -24.72 2.45
C GLU A 301 -16.39 -24.51 3.59
#